data_13fadf201cfe99677bf1578586247311
#
_entry.id   13fadf201cfe99677bf1578586247311
#
_cell.length_a   1.000
_cell.length_b   1.000
_cell.length_c   1.000
_cell.angle_alpha   90.00
_cell.angle_beta   90.00
_cell.angle_gamma   90.00
#
_symmetry.space_group_name_H-M   'P 1'
#
loop_
_entity.id
_entity.type
_entity.pdbx_description
1 polymer ?
#
loop_
_entity_poly.entity_id
_entity_poly.type
_entity_poly.pdbx_seq_one_letter_code
_entity_poly.pdbx_strand_id
1 'polypeptide(L)'
;MCMNSIKVMTDYQCFPIWHYGSDNVGEIDPASLPISKELSTSLLEWASTYDATLNLEDPIQSGFSSNLAESQFIDKGLELAQKLKIELKKTEVYYYHDGMGRDVRI
;
A
#
# COMPACT_ATOMS: atom_id res chain seq x y z
N MET A 1 -24.49 -2.55 -9.45
CA MET A 1 -23.13 -3.03 -9.21
C MET A 1 -22.41 -2.13 -8.23
N CYS A 2 -21.99 -2.70 -7.15
CA CYS A 2 -21.31 -1.92 -6.14
C CYS A 2 -19.88 -1.62 -6.55
N MET A 3 -19.48 -0.39 -6.35
CA MET A 3 -18.08 -0.01 -6.46
C MET A 3 -17.39 -0.34 -5.15
N ASN A 4 -16.32 -1.06 -5.26
CA ASN A 4 -15.50 -1.35 -4.08
C ASN A 4 -14.52 -0.23 -3.86
N SER A 5 -14.27 0.05 -2.60
CA SER A 5 -13.19 0.95 -2.22
C SER A 5 -12.03 0.13 -1.70
N ILE A 6 -10.83 0.56 -2.01
CA ILE A 6 -9.62 -0.10 -1.55
C ILE A 6 -8.66 0.93 -0.97
N LYS A 7 -7.75 0.44 -0.14
CA LYS A 7 -6.74 1.28 0.48
C LYS A 7 -5.35 0.69 0.23
N VAL A 8 -4.42 1.54 -0.13
CA VAL A 8 -3.00 1.17 -0.26
C VAL A 8 -2.34 1.46 1.09
N MET A 9 -1.85 0.42 1.73
CA MET A 9 -1.20 0.52 3.03
C MET A 9 -0.30 -0.70 3.21
N THR A 10 0.88 -0.49 3.76
CA THR A 10 1.77 -1.62 4.08
C THR A 10 1.57 -2.06 5.52
N ASP A 11 1.75 -3.35 5.72
CA ASP A 11 1.87 -3.95 7.04
C ASP A 11 2.79 -5.16 6.90
N TYR A 12 3.41 -5.58 7.98
CA TYR A 12 4.41 -6.65 7.92
C TYR A 12 3.77 -7.95 7.47
N GLN A 13 4.40 -8.57 6.46
CA GLN A 13 3.98 -9.86 5.90
C GLN A 13 2.57 -9.84 5.31
N CYS A 14 2.09 -8.67 4.87
CA CYS A 14 0.77 -8.51 4.28
C CYS A 14 0.89 -7.93 2.87
N PHE A 15 -0.13 -8.17 2.07
CA PHE A 15 -0.24 -7.52 0.77
C PHE A 15 -0.51 -6.01 0.97
N PRO A 16 -0.08 -5.17 0.02
CA PRO A 16 -0.17 -3.72 0.19
C PRO A 16 -1.53 -3.11 -0.16
N ILE A 17 -2.52 -3.92 -0.49
CA ILE A 17 -3.86 -3.43 -0.83
C ILE A 17 -4.87 -4.07 0.11
N TRP A 18 -5.81 -3.26 0.60
CA TRP A 18 -6.81 -3.67 1.59
C TRP A 18 -8.20 -3.27 1.16
N HIS A 19 -9.19 -4.04 1.57
CA HIS A 19 -10.58 -3.62 1.46
C HIS A 19 -10.82 -2.39 2.33
N TYR A 20 -11.63 -1.46 1.87
CA TYR A 20 -11.86 -0.22 2.58
C TYR A 20 -13.33 0.16 2.50
N GLY A 21 -13.96 0.38 3.66
CA GLY A 21 -15.32 0.89 3.74
C GLY A 21 -16.40 -0.03 3.21
N SER A 22 -16.13 -1.33 3.12
CA SER A 22 -17.10 -2.32 2.66
C SER A 22 -17.29 -3.41 3.72
N ASP A 23 -18.21 -4.33 3.47
CA ASP A 23 -18.41 -5.48 4.33
C ASP A 23 -17.24 -6.46 4.27
N ASN A 24 -16.45 -6.39 3.22
CA ASN A 24 -15.25 -7.20 3.09
C ASN A 24 -14.12 -6.59 3.91
N VAL A 25 -13.33 -7.44 4.53
CA VAL A 25 -12.18 -7.01 5.33
C VAL A 25 -10.95 -7.81 4.91
N GLY A 26 -9.78 -7.26 5.19
CA GLY A 26 -8.51 -7.92 4.97
C GLY A 26 -7.76 -7.42 3.77
N GLU A 27 -6.62 -8.05 3.52
CA GLU A 27 -5.72 -7.68 2.43
C GLU A 27 -6.15 -8.30 1.10
N ILE A 28 -5.69 -7.67 0.02
CA ILE A 28 -5.99 -8.11 -1.34
C ILE A 28 -4.67 -8.34 -2.07
N ASP A 29 -4.54 -9.50 -2.69
CA ASP A 29 -3.38 -9.80 -3.54
C ASP A 29 -3.45 -8.90 -4.80
N PRO A 30 -2.44 -8.06 -5.06
CA PRO A 30 -2.43 -7.24 -6.26
C PRO A 30 -2.60 -8.02 -7.55
N ALA A 31 -2.11 -9.26 -7.59
CA ALA A 31 -2.24 -10.11 -8.78
C ALA A 31 -3.69 -10.52 -9.06
N SER A 32 -4.59 -10.39 -8.07
CA SER A 32 -6.00 -10.72 -8.25
C SER A 32 -6.81 -9.58 -8.86
N LEU A 33 -6.23 -8.40 -8.97
CA LEU A 33 -6.90 -7.21 -9.48
C LEU A 33 -6.66 -7.05 -10.99
N PRO A 34 -7.61 -6.42 -11.72
CA PRO A 34 -7.45 -6.19 -13.16
C PRO A 34 -6.52 -5.01 -13.44
N ILE A 35 -5.28 -5.12 -12.99
CA ILE A 35 -4.25 -4.10 -13.16
C ILE A 35 -3.09 -4.70 -13.94
N SER A 36 -2.21 -3.83 -14.45
CA SER A 36 -1.05 -4.28 -15.20
C SER A 36 -0.12 -5.11 -14.32
N LYS A 37 0.60 -6.03 -14.94
CA LYS A 37 1.60 -6.83 -14.25
C LYS A 37 2.70 -5.96 -13.66
N GLU A 38 3.07 -4.90 -14.36
CA GLU A 38 4.07 -3.95 -13.89
C GLU A 38 3.64 -3.27 -12.60
N LEU A 39 2.39 -2.81 -12.53
CA LEU A 39 1.88 -2.17 -11.31
C LEU A 39 1.78 -3.18 -10.17
N SER A 40 1.29 -4.39 -10.45
CA SER A 40 1.22 -5.44 -9.45
C SER A 40 2.59 -5.76 -8.86
N THR A 41 3.60 -5.91 -9.73
CA THR A 41 4.97 -6.17 -9.31
C THR A 41 5.52 -5.02 -8.46
N SER A 42 5.28 -3.78 -8.90
CA SER A 42 5.76 -2.60 -8.18
C SER A 42 5.14 -2.50 -6.79
N LEU A 43 3.85 -2.82 -6.66
CA LEU A 43 3.17 -2.84 -5.36
C LEU A 43 3.78 -3.89 -4.43
N LEU A 44 4.06 -5.07 -4.95
CA LEU A 44 4.67 -6.13 -4.14
C LEU A 44 6.10 -5.79 -3.73
N GLU A 45 6.87 -5.18 -4.62
CA GLU A 45 8.22 -4.71 -4.30
C GLU A 45 8.20 -3.61 -3.23
N TRP A 46 7.24 -2.70 -3.34
CA TRP A 46 7.07 -1.65 -2.33
C TRP A 46 6.74 -2.22 -0.96
N ALA A 47 5.84 -3.20 -0.91
CA ALA A 47 5.50 -3.90 0.33
C ALA A 47 6.71 -4.63 0.90
N SER A 48 7.53 -5.23 0.04
CA SER A 48 8.76 -5.91 0.45
C SER A 48 9.76 -4.95 1.09
N THR A 49 9.81 -3.72 0.58
CA THR A 49 10.66 -2.68 1.18
C THR A 49 10.24 -2.40 2.62
N TYR A 50 8.94 -2.37 2.87
CA TYR A 50 8.42 -2.20 4.22
C TYR A 50 8.78 -3.39 5.13
N ASP A 51 8.61 -4.61 4.60
CA ASP A 51 8.95 -5.82 5.36
C ASP A 51 10.42 -5.83 5.76
N ALA A 52 11.29 -5.30 4.91
CA ALA A 52 12.73 -5.24 5.19
C ALA A 52 13.06 -4.31 6.36
N THR A 53 12.13 -3.46 6.79
CA THR A 53 12.35 -2.59 7.96
C THR A 53 12.12 -3.31 9.28
N LEU A 54 11.55 -4.51 9.26
CA LEU A 54 11.28 -5.27 10.48
C LEU A 54 12.57 -5.88 11.04
N ASN A 55 12.83 -5.60 12.30
CA ASN A 55 13.92 -6.25 13.04
C ASN A 55 13.31 -7.33 13.94
N LEU A 56 13.46 -8.58 13.52
CA LEU A 56 12.88 -9.71 14.24
C LEU A 56 13.52 -9.96 15.60
N GLU A 57 14.82 -9.60 15.76
CA GLU A 57 15.52 -9.78 17.01
C GLU A 57 15.20 -8.69 18.03
N ASP A 58 14.94 -7.48 17.54
CA ASP A 58 14.58 -6.34 18.37
C ASP A 58 13.53 -5.49 17.64
N PRO A 59 12.24 -5.83 17.78
CA PRO A 59 11.18 -5.10 17.09
C PRO A 59 11.13 -3.60 17.37
N ILE A 60 11.67 -3.17 18.50
CA ILE A 60 11.73 -1.75 18.86
C ILE A 60 12.66 -0.99 17.90
N GLN A 61 13.66 -1.70 17.35
CA GLN A 61 14.60 -1.13 16.40
C GLN A 61 14.13 -1.22 14.96
N SER A 62 12.90 -1.70 14.73
CA SER A 62 12.32 -1.74 13.39
C SER A 62 12.08 -0.32 12.88
N GLY A 63 12.20 -0.14 11.57
CA GLY A 63 11.95 1.15 10.94
C GLY A 63 12.93 1.40 9.80
N PHE A 64 12.77 2.58 9.19
CA PHE A 64 13.64 2.98 8.09
C PHE A 64 14.98 3.47 8.61
N SER A 65 16.02 3.28 7.80
CA SER A 65 17.39 3.65 8.17
C SER A 65 17.59 5.16 8.28
N SER A 66 16.72 5.95 7.66
CA SER A 66 16.82 7.41 7.67
C SER A 66 15.46 8.04 7.36
N ASN A 67 15.33 9.33 7.70
CA ASN A 67 14.13 10.09 7.33
C ASN A 67 13.97 10.19 5.82
N LEU A 68 15.08 10.25 5.09
CA LEU A 68 15.03 10.27 3.62
C LEU A 68 14.47 8.98 3.06
N ALA A 69 14.90 7.84 3.59
CA ALA A 69 14.41 6.54 3.15
C ALA A 69 12.89 6.41 3.42
N GLU A 70 12.45 6.88 4.57
CA GLU A 70 11.01 6.88 4.91
C GLU A 70 10.22 7.79 3.97
N SER A 71 10.74 8.97 3.70
CA SER A 71 10.11 9.95 2.79
C SER A 71 9.98 9.37 1.38
N GLN A 72 11.02 8.72 0.89
CA GLN A 72 11.01 8.09 -0.43
C GLN A 72 10.00 6.94 -0.48
N PHE A 73 9.87 6.18 0.59
CA PHE A 73 8.89 5.10 0.69
C PHE A 73 7.46 5.66 0.61
N ILE A 74 7.19 6.72 1.36
CA ILE A 74 5.88 7.37 1.38
C ILE A 74 5.53 7.92 -0.01
N ASP A 75 6.47 8.60 -0.65
CA ASP A 75 6.26 9.18 -1.98
C ASP A 75 6.02 8.09 -3.03
N LYS A 76 6.74 6.97 -2.93
CA LYS A 76 6.55 5.85 -3.84
C LYS A 76 5.17 5.23 -3.67
N GLY A 77 4.71 5.07 -2.44
CA GLY A 77 3.38 4.55 -2.16
C GLY A 77 2.29 5.44 -2.74
N LEU A 78 2.43 6.74 -2.61
CA LEU A 78 1.49 7.70 -3.19
C LEU A 78 1.46 7.59 -4.71
N GLU A 79 2.62 7.49 -5.34
CA GLU A 79 2.73 7.30 -6.79
C GLU A 79 2.00 6.03 -7.23
N LEU A 80 2.21 4.93 -6.51
CA LEU A 80 1.57 3.65 -6.83
C LEU A 80 0.06 3.72 -6.64
N ALA A 81 -0.40 4.40 -5.60
CA ALA A 81 -1.83 4.60 -5.36
C ALA A 81 -2.47 5.41 -6.50
N GLN A 82 -1.77 6.41 -7.00
CA GLN A 82 -2.25 7.21 -8.12
C GLN A 82 -2.34 6.37 -9.40
N LYS A 83 -1.35 5.52 -9.67
CA LYS A 83 -1.37 4.61 -10.81
C LYS A 83 -2.51 3.60 -10.69
N LEU A 84 -2.74 3.10 -9.48
CA LEU A 84 -3.82 2.16 -9.21
C LEU A 84 -5.18 2.80 -9.50
N LYS A 85 -5.36 4.04 -9.09
CA LYS A 85 -6.58 4.80 -9.38
C LYS A 85 -6.81 4.95 -10.87
N ILE A 86 -5.76 5.20 -11.64
CA ILE A 86 -5.85 5.34 -13.10
C ILE A 86 -6.26 4.02 -13.74
N GLU A 87 -5.71 2.90 -13.29
CA GLU A 87 -6.03 1.59 -13.86
C GLU A 87 -7.39 1.06 -13.40
N LEU A 88 -7.79 1.36 -12.17
CA LEU A 88 -9.09 0.95 -11.61
C LEU A 88 -10.07 2.12 -11.62
N LYS A 89 -10.45 2.56 -12.79
CA LYS A 89 -11.21 3.81 -13.00
C LYS A 89 -12.49 3.93 -12.19
N LYS A 90 -13.15 2.81 -11.89
CA LYS A 90 -14.44 2.79 -11.19
C LYS A 90 -14.31 2.46 -9.70
N THR A 91 -13.10 2.31 -9.20
CA THR A 91 -12.83 1.96 -7.80
C THR A 91 -12.28 3.17 -7.08
N GLU A 92 -12.80 3.44 -5.89
CA GLU A 92 -12.24 4.48 -5.05
C GLU A 92 -10.96 3.95 -4.42
N VAL A 93 -9.89 4.76 -4.45
CA VAL A 93 -8.58 4.39 -3.92
C VAL A 93 -8.22 5.37 -2.81
N TYR A 94 -7.80 4.82 -1.69
CA TYR A 94 -7.28 5.56 -0.56
C TYR A 94 -5.84 5.14 -0.32
N TYR A 95 -5.07 6.01 0.28
CA TYR A 95 -3.69 5.73 0.63
C TYR A 95 -3.48 6.09 2.10
N TYR A 96 -2.97 5.14 2.89
CA TYR A 96 -2.58 5.44 4.26
C TYR A 96 -1.23 6.16 4.21
N HIS A 97 -1.26 7.46 4.51
CA HIS A 97 -0.06 8.29 4.46
C HIS A 97 0.62 8.28 5.83
N ASP A 98 1.74 7.58 5.94
CA ASP A 98 2.45 7.42 7.20
C ASP A 98 2.85 8.77 7.81
N GLY A 99 3.29 9.69 6.99
CA GLY A 99 3.70 11.02 7.46
C GLY A 99 2.56 11.81 8.07
N MET A 100 1.33 11.60 7.61
CA MET A 100 0.14 12.27 8.09
C MET A 100 -0.62 11.43 9.13
N GLY A 101 -0.33 10.14 9.21
CA GLY A 101 -1.00 9.23 10.13
C GLY A 101 -2.48 9.03 9.82
N ARG A 102 -2.89 9.15 8.57
CA ARG A 102 -4.29 9.02 8.19
C ARG A 102 -4.46 8.58 6.74
N ASP A 103 -5.68 8.12 6.41
CA ASP A 103 -6.04 7.76 5.05
C ASP A 103 -6.27 9.03 4.22
N VAL A 104 -5.75 9.02 3.01
CA VAL A 104 -5.90 10.12 2.06
C VAL A 104 -6.62 9.57 0.83
N ARG A 105 -7.65 10.25 0.37
CA ARG A 105 -8.34 9.86 -0.86
C ARG A 105 -7.50 10.27 -2.07
N ILE A 106 -7.35 9.33 -2.99
CA ILE A 106 -6.59 9.54 -4.23
C ILE A 106 -7.49 10.04 -5.37
#